data_406767e6b398e34c5715d3d84f176240
#
_entry.id   406767e6b398e34c5715d3d84f176240
#
_cell.length_a   1.000
_cell.length_b   1.000
_cell.length_c   1.000
_cell.angle_alpha   90.00
_cell.angle_beta   90.00
_cell.angle_gamma   90.00
#
_symmetry.space_group_name_H-M   'P 1'
#
loop_
_entity.id
_entity.type
_entity.pdbx_description
1 polymer ?
#
loop_
_entity_poly.entity_id
_entity_poly.type
_entity_poly.pdbx_seq_one_letter_code
_entity_poly.pdbx_strand_id
1 'polypeptide(L)'
;MYWQQYGITPEILELYKVCSLRDFQSVTADGTPFTYTSSVTEPMYGYKSKRYIKLYRPFSKTRFLYGGNFGDNYCFGLEQLPAKGDTLFITGGEKDVMSLAAHGFHAICFNSETVTVPPTLIYKLTFRFKHIILLYDTDKTGKESARKQEKQLEEFSVKRLLLPLSGTKEEKDISDYFKAGNTREDFLKLFIEFLDNLYSDTLIMLKSCEIDFNNPPAKAQVIISAGDVPLGTQGNLFGITGGEGTGKSNYIAAMLAGCICQPDKEVDTLGIQITANSKRKAVLLYDTEQSEVQLFKNVSNLLARAK
;
A
#
# COMPACT_ATOMS: atom_id res chain seq x y z
N MET A 1 -25.28 -27.53 13.05
CA MET A 1 -23.92 -28.09 12.86
C MET A 1 -22.88 -27.01 13.10
N TYR A 2 -21.65 -27.38 13.51
CA TYR A 2 -20.60 -26.38 13.88
C TYR A 2 -20.30 -25.34 12.79
N TRP A 3 -20.16 -25.76 11.55
CA TRP A 3 -19.77 -24.87 10.45
C TRP A 3 -20.89 -23.93 9.95
N GLN A 4 -22.13 -24.35 10.05
CA GLN A 4 -23.30 -23.57 9.58
C GLN A 4 -23.44 -22.20 10.28
N GLN A 5 -23.04 -22.11 11.55
CA GLN A 5 -23.10 -20.85 12.30
C GLN A 5 -22.18 -19.75 11.71
N TYR A 6 -21.25 -20.13 10.84
CA TYR A 6 -20.31 -19.23 10.16
C TYR A 6 -20.63 -19.08 8.65
N GLY A 7 -21.81 -19.56 8.22
CA GLY A 7 -22.20 -19.58 6.80
C GLY A 7 -21.52 -20.65 5.96
N ILE A 8 -20.67 -21.49 6.56
CA ILE A 8 -19.87 -22.49 5.84
C ILE A 8 -20.73 -23.71 5.53
N THR A 9 -20.94 -23.97 4.23
CA THR A 9 -21.74 -25.09 3.71
C THR A 9 -20.89 -26.36 3.49
N PRO A 10 -21.52 -27.53 3.28
CA PRO A 10 -20.81 -28.76 2.91
C PRO A 10 -19.96 -28.60 1.64
N GLU A 11 -20.45 -27.87 0.64
CA GLU A 11 -19.74 -27.63 -0.63
C GLU A 11 -18.46 -26.83 -0.40
N ILE A 12 -18.47 -25.84 0.50
CA ILE A 12 -17.27 -25.09 0.90
C ILE A 12 -16.28 -26.02 1.63
N LEU A 13 -16.76 -26.89 2.53
CA LEU A 13 -15.89 -27.85 3.21
C LEU A 13 -15.22 -28.81 2.22
N GLU A 14 -15.95 -29.29 1.22
CA GLU A 14 -15.41 -30.14 0.17
C GLU A 14 -14.38 -29.39 -0.70
N LEU A 15 -14.70 -28.17 -1.15
CA LEU A 15 -13.82 -27.32 -1.93
C LEU A 15 -12.47 -27.08 -1.23
N TYR A 16 -12.51 -26.89 0.08
CA TYR A 16 -11.31 -26.66 0.90
C TYR A 16 -10.71 -27.94 1.51
N LYS A 17 -11.20 -29.11 1.07
CA LYS A 17 -10.71 -30.43 1.50
C LYS A 17 -10.75 -30.63 3.03
N VAL A 18 -11.81 -30.12 3.65
CA VAL A 18 -12.05 -30.26 5.10
C VAL A 18 -12.89 -31.49 5.34
N CYS A 19 -12.44 -32.36 6.23
CA CYS A 19 -13.16 -33.59 6.59
C CYS A 19 -13.36 -33.68 8.10
N SER A 20 -14.44 -34.35 8.51
CA SER A 20 -14.63 -34.78 9.89
C SER A 20 -13.76 -36.01 10.16
N LEU A 21 -13.10 -36.02 11.29
CA LEU A 21 -12.24 -37.14 11.71
C LEU A 21 -12.87 -37.86 12.92
N ARG A 22 -12.85 -39.17 12.89
CA ARG A 22 -13.24 -39.99 14.04
C ARG A 22 -12.11 -40.13 15.05
N ASP A 23 -10.96 -40.55 14.56
CA ASP A 23 -9.79 -40.81 15.38
C ASP A 23 -8.54 -40.15 14.77
N PHE A 24 -7.66 -39.69 15.63
CA PHE A 24 -6.33 -39.23 15.27
C PHE A 24 -5.30 -39.87 16.18
N GLN A 25 -4.37 -40.59 15.58
CA GLN A 25 -3.28 -41.27 16.29
C GLN A 25 -1.96 -40.60 15.94
N SER A 26 -1.13 -40.36 16.94
CA SER A 26 0.21 -39.79 16.78
C SER A 26 1.09 -40.22 17.96
N VAL A 27 2.32 -39.71 17.96
CA VAL A 27 3.27 -39.89 19.05
C VAL A 27 3.70 -38.54 19.60
N THR A 28 3.92 -38.48 20.90
CA THR A 28 4.52 -37.29 21.54
C THR A 28 6.01 -37.17 21.19
N ALA A 29 6.64 -36.08 21.56
CA ALA A 29 8.08 -35.84 21.27
C ALA A 29 8.98 -36.91 21.92
N ASP A 30 8.58 -37.54 23.01
CA ASP A 30 9.25 -38.65 23.71
C ASP A 30 8.90 -40.04 23.14
N GLY A 31 8.13 -40.08 22.03
CA GLY A 31 7.75 -41.32 21.36
C GLY A 31 6.53 -42.06 21.96
N THR A 32 5.85 -41.50 22.95
CA THR A 32 4.65 -42.11 23.56
C THR A 32 3.47 -41.97 22.60
N PRO A 33 2.80 -43.09 22.22
CA PRO A 33 1.63 -43.06 21.37
C PRO A 33 0.42 -42.47 22.10
N PHE A 34 -0.36 -41.69 21.38
CA PHE A 34 -1.63 -41.17 21.88
C PHE A 34 -2.71 -41.21 20.79
N THR A 35 -3.96 -41.30 21.24
CA THR A 35 -5.12 -41.25 20.34
C THR A 35 -6.11 -40.23 20.84
N TYR A 36 -6.59 -39.38 19.93
CA TYR A 36 -7.76 -38.56 20.16
C TYR A 36 -8.93 -39.13 19.38
N THR A 37 -10.07 -39.30 20.06
CA THR A 37 -11.32 -39.75 19.44
C THR A 37 -12.33 -38.62 19.51
N SER A 38 -12.99 -38.32 18.38
CA SER A 38 -14.03 -37.30 18.33
C SER A 38 -15.30 -37.74 19.00
N SER A 39 -16.08 -36.80 19.48
CA SER A 39 -17.43 -37.00 20.00
C SER A 39 -18.38 -35.94 19.48
N VAL A 40 -19.67 -36.04 19.79
CA VAL A 40 -20.65 -34.99 19.43
C VAL A 40 -20.32 -33.66 20.11
N THR A 41 -19.79 -33.70 21.34
CA THR A 41 -19.40 -32.53 22.11
C THR A 41 -17.99 -32.04 21.82
N GLU A 42 -17.12 -32.91 21.32
CA GLU A 42 -15.74 -32.62 20.95
C GLU A 42 -15.45 -33.07 19.51
N PRO A 43 -16.01 -32.39 18.50
CA PRO A 43 -15.76 -32.74 17.10
C PRO A 43 -14.32 -32.43 16.70
N MET A 44 -13.80 -33.24 15.78
CA MET A 44 -12.50 -33.04 15.14
C MET A 44 -12.66 -32.86 13.64
N TYR A 45 -11.96 -31.86 13.11
CA TYR A 45 -11.92 -31.58 11.67
C TYR A 45 -10.47 -31.57 11.19
N GLY A 46 -10.24 -32.05 9.97
CA GLY A 46 -8.93 -32.08 9.35
C GLY A 46 -8.90 -31.20 8.09
N TYR A 47 -7.97 -30.26 8.03
CA TYR A 47 -7.58 -29.55 6.82
C TYR A 47 -6.53 -30.40 6.10
N LYS A 48 -6.98 -31.11 5.05
CA LYS A 48 -6.21 -32.17 4.40
C LYS A 48 -5.38 -31.63 3.25
N SER A 49 -4.09 -31.94 3.26
CA SER A 49 -3.16 -31.74 2.15
C SER A 49 -2.56 -33.07 1.69
N LYS A 50 -1.81 -33.10 0.60
CA LYS A 50 -1.13 -34.30 0.10
C LYS A 50 -0.06 -34.82 1.07
N ARG A 51 0.56 -33.96 1.87
CA ARG A 51 1.74 -34.27 2.70
C ARG A 51 1.50 -34.17 4.19
N TYR A 52 0.43 -33.49 4.59
CA TYR A 52 0.13 -33.24 6.01
C TYR A 52 -1.38 -33.08 6.22
N ILE A 53 -1.75 -33.14 7.47
CA ILE A 53 -3.08 -32.77 7.95
C ILE A 53 -2.94 -31.85 9.16
N LYS A 54 -3.65 -30.72 9.14
CA LYS A 54 -3.83 -29.85 10.31
C LYS A 54 -5.18 -30.18 10.91
N LEU A 55 -5.20 -30.57 12.17
CA LEU A 55 -6.41 -30.86 12.89
C LEU A 55 -6.91 -29.66 13.65
N TYR A 56 -8.22 -29.49 13.62
CA TYR A 56 -8.93 -28.47 14.36
C TYR A 56 -9.93 -29.08 15.33
N ARG A 57 -9.81 -28.74 16.61
CA ARG A 57 -10.65 -29.18 17.72
C ARG A 57 -11.26 -27.92 18.38
N PRO A 58 -12.42 -27.44 17.92
CA PRO A 58 -12.95 -26.11 18.29
C PRO A 58 -13.19 -25.93 19.79
N PHE A 59 -13.56 -26.98 20.51
CA PHE A 59 -13.93 -26.92 21.92
C PHE A 59 -12.84 -27.42 22.85
N SER A 60 -11.72 -27.93 22.33
CA SER A 60 -10.61 -28.43 23.13
C SER A 60 -9.66 -27.31 23.57
N LYS A 61 -8.98 -27.48 24.70
CA LYS A 61 -7.91 -26.61 25.16
C LYS A 61 -6.76 -26.53 24.13
N THR A 62 -6.36 -27.69 23.59
CA THR A 62 -5.42 -27.79 22.46
C THR A 62 -6.22 -27.83 21.17
N ARG A 63 -6.41 -26.66 20.55
CA ARG A 63 -7.27 -26.53 19.36
C ARG A 63 -6.68 -27.13 18.11
N PHE A 64 -5.35 -27.06 17.94
CA PHE A 64 -4.68 -27.51 16.73
C PHE A 64 -3.68 -28.61 17.03
N LEU A 65 -3.66 -29.61 16.15
CA LEU A 65 -2.67 -30.67 16.11
C LEU A 65 -2.20 -30.84 14.66
N TYR A 66 -1.05 -31.43 14.49
CA TYR A 66 -0.42 -31.58 13.18
C TYR A 66 0.00 -33.02 12.95
N GLY A 67 -0.26 -33.53 11.74
CA GLY A 67 0.16 -34.86 11.33
C GLY A 67 0.83 -34.80 9.97
N GLY A 68 1.86 -35.64 9.76
CA GLY A 68 2.64 -35.69 8.55
C GLY A 68 3.75 -34.60 8.47
N ASN A 69 4.22 -34.30 7.27
CA ASN A 69 5.28 -33.32 7.06
C ASN A 69 4.67 -31.92 6.86
N PHE A 70 4.47 -31.23 7.98
CA PHE A 70 3.95 -29.87 8.03
C PHE A 70 5.11 -28.88 7.82
N GLY A 71 5.24 -28.34 6.62
CA GLY A 71 6.37 -27.46 6.26
C GLY A 71 6.09 -25.98 6.47
N ASP A 72 7.15 -25.17 6.34
CA ASP A 72 7.11 -23.71 6.57
C ASP A 72 6.30 -22.92 5.54
N ASN A 73 5.90 -23.55 4.43
CA ASN A 73 5.18 -22.91 3.32
C ASN A 73 3.65 -23.14 3.40
N TYR A 74 3.10 -23.31 4.60
CA TYR A 74 1.66 -23.48 4.76
C TYR A 74 0.91 -22.21 4.34
N CYS A 75 0.04 -22.36 3.35
CA CYS A 75 -0.90 -21.31 2.93
C CYS A 75 -2.22 -21.98 2.55
N PHE A 76 -3.24 -21.76 3.35
CA PHE A 76 -4.58 -22.31 3.13
C PHE A 76 -5.39 -21.37 2.24
N GLY A 77 -6.16 -21.92 1.32
CA GLY A 77 -6.98 -21.14 0.39
C GLY A 77 -6.28 -20.74 -0.91
N LEU A 78 -4.97 -20.93 -1.04
CA LEU A 78 -4.21 -20.50 -2.22
C LEU A 78 -4.63 -21.24 -3.52
N GLU A 79 -4.95 -22.55 -3.42
CA GLU A 79 -5.39 -23.37 -4.55
C GLU A 79 -6.80 -22.98 -5.05
N GLN A 80 -7.62 -22.36 -4.20
CA GLN A 80 -9.00 -21.97 -4.50
C GLN A 80 -9.10 -20.55 -5.11
N LEU A 81 -7.99 -19.81 -5.16
CA LEU A 81 -8.01 -18.46 -5.69
C LEU A 81 -8.19 -18.45 -7.22
N PRO A 82 -9.03 -17.54 -7.77
CA PRO A 82 -9.14 -17.34 -9.21
C PRO A 82 -7.86 -16.81 -9.81
N ALA A 83 -7.70 -16.89 -11.12
CA ALA A 83 -6.54 -16.35 -11.83
C ALA A 83 -6.42 -14.81 -11.65
N LYS A 84 -7.55 -14.09 -11.56
CA LYS A 84 -7.64 -12.65 -11.30
C LYS A 84 -8.84 -12.35 -10.41
N GLY A 85 -8.75 -11.30 -9.61
CA GLY A 85 -9.81 -10.79 -8.74
C GLY A 85 -9.56 -9.35 -8.34
N ASP A 86 -10.57 -8.71 -7.75
CA ASP A 86 -10.40 -7.33 -7.27
C ASP A 86 -9.71 -7.31 -5.91
N THR A 87 -10.17 -8.12 -4.97
CA THR A 87 -9.66 -8.11 -3.59
C THR A 87 -9.32 -9.51 -3.10
N LEU A 88 -8.19 -9.60 -2.40
CA LEU A 88 -7.75 -10.77 -1.64
C LEU A 88 -7.63 -10.39 -0.16
N PHE A 89 -8.28 -11.14 0.71
CA PHE A 89 -8.11 -11.02 2.15
C PHE A 89 -7.08 -12.02 2.67
N ILE A 90 -6.25 -11.59 3.62
CA ILE A 90 -5.34 -12.45 4.38
C ILE A 90 -5.85 -12.47 5.81
N THR A 91 -6.29 -13.63 6.30
CA THR A 91 -6.94 -13.80 7.60
C THR A 91 -6.06 -14.52 8.62
N GLY A 92 -6.52 -14.56 9.87
CA GLY A 92 -5.84 -15.24 10.98
C GLY A 92 -5.95 -16.78 10.95
N GLY A 93 -6.97 -17.33 10.30
CA GLY A 93 -7.22 -18.77 10.33
C GLY A 93 -8.08 -19.33 9.20
N GLU A 94 -8.09 -20.65 9.10
CA GLU A 94 -8.78 -21.42 8.04
C GLU A 94 -10.30 -21.25 8.09
N LYS A 95 -10.88 -21.13 9.29
CA LYS A 95 -12.31 -20.89 9.49
C LYS A 95 -12.73 -19.59 8.81
N ASP A 96 -11.92 -18.54 8.93
CA ASP A 96 -12.18 -17.23 8.38
C ASP A 96 -12.10 -17.22 6.86
N VAL A 97 -11.10 -17.91 6.29
CA VAL A 97 -10.98 -18.13 4.85
C VAL A 97 -12.26 -18.75 4.28
N MET A 98 -12.74 -19.83 4.92
CA MET A 98 -13.93 -20.51 4.45
C MET A 98 -15.22 -19.71 4.67
N SER A 99 -15.30 -18.95 5.77
CA SER A 99 -16.44 -18.06 6.03
C SER A 99 -16.50 -16.94 4.98
N LEU A 100 -15.39 -16.32 4.65
CA LEU A 100 -15.31 -15.34 3.54
C LEU A 100 -15.69 -15.96 2.20
N ALA A 101 -15.19 -17.16 1.90
CA ALA A 101 -15.53 -17.87 0.67
C ALA A 101 -17.03 -18.16 0.56
N ALA A 102 -17.67 -18.55 1.67
CA ALA A 102 -19.12 -18.76 1.75
C ALA A 102 -19.93 -17.49 1.45
N HIS A 103 -19.35 -16.31 1.70
CA HIS A 103 -19.94 -15.00 1.37
C HIS A 103 -19.42 -14.41 0.05
N GLY A 104 -18.70 -15.20 -0.77
CA GLY A 104 -18.27 -14.82 -2.11
C GLY A 104 -17.01 -13.92 -2.15
N PHE A 105 -16.18 -13.97 -1.12
CA PHE A 105 -14.90 -13.26 -1.06
C PHE A 105 -13.71 -14.21 -1.19
N HIS A 106 -12.60 -13.73 -1.71
CA HIS A 106 -11.36 -14.49 -1.84
C HIS A 106 -10.46 -14.24 -0.63
N ALA A 107 -10.01 -15.32 -0.02
CA ALA A 107 -9.15 -15.23 1.15
C ALA A 107 -8.11 -16.35 1.20
N ILE A 108 -7.02 -16.08 1.89
CA ILE A 108 -5.99 -17.04 2.30
C ILE A 108 -5.63 -16.84 3.76
N CYS A 109 -5.04 -17.85 4.38
CA CYS A 109 -4.35 -17.66 5.65
C CYS A 109 -3.07 -18.49 5.71
N PHE A 110 -2.21 -18.11 6.66
CA PHE A 110 -1.02 -18.87 7.03
C PHE A 110 -1.30 -19.69 8.30
N ASN A 111 -0.31 -20.39 8.81
CA ASN A 111 -0.53 -21.28 9.97
C ASN A 111 -1.01 -20.53 11.23
N SER A 112 -0.64 -19.27 11.35
CA SER A 112 -1.06 -18.36 12.42
C SER A 112 -0.88 -16.92 11.93
N GLU A 113 -1.63 -15.97 12.46
CA GLU A 113 -1.49 -14.53 12.21
C GLU A 113 -0.13 -13.95 12.65
N THR A 114 0.61 -14.66 13.50
CA THR A 114 1.96 -14.27 13.93
C THR A 114 3.06 -14.71 12.98
N VAL A 115 2.76 -15.63 12.05
CA VAL A 115 3.71 -16.10 11.02
C VAL A 115 3.97 -14.98 10.02
N THR A 116 5.23 -14.77 9.69
CA THR A 116 5.62 -13.77 8.68
C THR A 116 5.07 -14.15 7.31
N VAL A 117 4.30 -13.25 6.72
CA VAL A 117 3.77 -13.41 5.37
C VAL A 117 4.92 -13.31 4.36
N PRO A 118 5.12 -14.33 3.48
CA PRO A 118 6.24 -14.31 2.54
C PRO A 118 6.09 -13.20 1.48
N PRO A 119 7.01 -12.21 1.40
CA PRO A 119 6.93 -11.12 0.42
C PRO A 119 6.91 -11.62 -1.04
N THR A 120 7.65 -12.70 -1.33
CA THR A 120 7.69 -13.30 -2.67
C THR A 120 6.34 -13.87 -3.12
N LEU A 121 5.52 -14.36 -2.19
CA LEU A 121 4.16 -14.79 -2.50
C LEU A 121 3.26 -13.58 -2.75
N ILE A 122 3.35 -12.56 -1.89
CA ILE A 122 2.56 -11.32 -2.05
C ILE A 122 2.87 -10.66 -3.39
N TYR A 123 4.14 -10.52 -3.75
CA TYR A 123 4.54 -10.01 -5.07
C TYR A 123 3.83 -10.73 -6.22
N LYS A 124 3.75 -12.07 -6.20
CA LYS A 124 3.02 -12.83 -7.22
C LYS A 124 1.50 -12.56 -7.18
N LEU A 125 0.94 -12.33 -6.00
CA LEU A 125 -0.49 -12.08 -5.83
C LEU A 125 -0.90 -10.66 -6.25
N THR A 126 0.00 -9.67 -6.24
CA THR A 126 -0.28 -8.32 -6.78
C THR A 126 -0.56 -8.31 -8.29
N PHE A 127 -0.08 -9.31 -9.04
CA PHE A 127 -0.44 -9.47 -10.46
C PHE A 127 -1.83 -10.08 -10.67
N ARG A 128 -2.45 -10.61 -9.61
CA ARG A 128 -3.76 -11.28 -9.65
C ARG A 128 -4.86 -10.45 -9.01
N PHE A 129 -4.55 -9.67 -7.99
CA PHE A 129 -5.51 -8.91 -7.20
C PHE A 129 -5.12 -7.43 -7.12
N LYS A 130 -6.11 -6.53 -7.27
CA LYS A 130 -5.90 -5.08 -7.17
C LYS A 130 -5.62 -4.64 -5.73
N HIS A 131 -6.33 -5.26 -4.79
CA HIS A 131 -6.22 -4.96 -3.36
C HIS A 131 -5.86 -6.23 -2.60
N ILE A 132 -4.86 -6.16 -1.74
CA ILE A 132 -4.51 -7.21 -0.78
C ILE A 132 -4.66 -6.63 0.61
N ILE A 133 -5.57 -7.21 1.40
CA ILE A 133 -6.03 -6.65 2.67
C ILE A 133 -5.78 -7.66 3.80
N LEU A 134 -5.05 -7.22 4.83
CA LEU A 134 -4.94 -7.96 6.09
C LEU A 134 -6.23 -7.80 6.88
N LEU A 135 -6.87 -8.91 7.20
CA LEU A 135 -8.11 -8.99 7.95
C LEU A 135 -7.91 -9.96 9.14
N TYR A 136 -7.10 -9.53 10.10
CA TYR A 136 -6.75 -10.30 11.29
C TYR A 136 -7.73 -10.06 12.44
N ASP A 137 -7.60 -10.86 13.49
CA ASP A 137 -8.40 -10.73 14.69
C ASP A 137 -8.31 -9.31 15.29
N THR A 138 -9.39 -8.85 15.90
CA THR A 138 -9.46 -7.54 16.54
C THR A 138 -8.95 -7.54 17.98
N ASP A 139 -8.47 -8.67 18.48
CA ASP A 139 -7.78 -8.72 19.77
C ASP A 139 -6.38 -8.07 19.70
N LYS A 140 -5.70 -7.98 20.84
CA LYS A 140 -4.38 -7.32 20.93
C LYS A 140 -3.36 -7.97 20.00
N THR A 141 -3.29 -9.29 19.98
CA THR A 141 -2.32 -10.04 19.18
C THR A 141 -2.55 -9.85 17.68
N GLY A 142 -3.81 -9.95 17.23
CA GLY A 142 -4.16 -9.75 15.84
C GLY A 142 -3.87 -8.32 15.35
N LYS A 143 -4.21 -7.31 16.15
CA LYS A 143 -3.90 -5.91 15.84
C LYS A 143 -2.39 -5.64 15.73
N GLU A 144 -1.59 -6.18 16.63
CA GLU A 144 -0.13 -6.01 16.61
C GLU A 144 0.48 -6.74 15.40
N SER A 145 0.03 -7.98 15.14
CA SER A 145 0.47 -8.78 13.99
C SER A 145 0.11 -8.09 12.67
N ALA A 146 -1.12 -7.61 12.52
CA ALA A 146 -1.55 -6.88 11.32
C ALA A 146 -0.70 -5.63 11.07
N ARG A 147 -0.40 -4.83 12.11
CA ARG A 147 0.48 -3.65 11.98
C ARG A 147 1.88 -4.01 11.52
N LYS A 148 2.45 -5.07 12.11
CA LYS A 148 3.79 -5.55 11.74
C LYS A 148 3.84 -6.01 10.28
N GLN A 149 2.85 -6.79 9.85
CA GLN A 149 2.77 -7.30 8.48
C GLN A 149 2.51 -6.16 7.47
N GLU A 150 1.61 -5.22 7.77
CA GLU A 150 1.35 -4.04 6.92
C GLU A 150 2.64 -3.25 6.66
N LYS A 151 3.43 -2.98 7.71
CA LYS A 151 4.73 -2.30 7.58
C LYS A 151 5.73 -3.11 6.76
N GLN A 152 5.80 -4.42 6.98
CA GLN A 152 6.71 -5.31 6.25
C GLN A 152 6.37 -5.40 4.75
N LEU A 153 5.09 -5.26 4.40
CA LEU A 153 4.56 -5.42 3.04
C LEU A 153 4.17 -4.08 2.41
N GLU A 154 4.67 -2.97 2.94
CA GLU A 154 4.34 -1.60 2.49
C GLU A 154 4.64 -1.39 1.00
N GLU A 155 5.74 -1.94 0.50
CA GLU A 155 6.12 -1.86 -0.92
C GLU A 155 5.08 -2.48 -1.87
N PHE A 156 4.25 -3.42 -1.39
CA PHE A 156 3.18 -4.06 -2.15
C PHE A 156 1.82 -3.40 -1.94
N SER A 157 1.77 -2.25 -1.26
CA SER A 157 0.53 -1.53 -0.94
C SER A 157 -0.50 -2.38 -0.17
N VAL A 158 -0.04 -3.38 0.59
CA VAL A 158 -0.91 -4.17 1.48
C VAL A 158 -1.42 -3.28 2.61
N LYS A 159 -2.74 -3.31 2.84
CA LYS A 159 -3.40 -2.52 3.87
C LYS A 159 -4.11 -3.43 4.87
N ARG A 160 -4.40 -2.92 6.05
CA ARG A 160 -5.17 -3.65 7.07
C ARG A 160 -6.56 -3.05 7.23
N LEU A 161 -7.57 -3.90 7.24
CA LEU A 161 -8.94 -3.56 7.62
C LEU A 161 -9.19 -4.08 9.04
N LEU A 162 -9.71 -3.20 9.89
CA LEU A 162 -10.10 -3.56 11.25
C LEU A 162 -11.62 -3.64 11.32
N LEU A 163 -12.13 -4.82 11.72
CA LEU A 163 -13.56 -5.01 11.92
C LEU A 163 -14.07 -4.24 13.14
N PRO A 164 -15.31 -3.77 13.15
CA PRO A 164 -15.95 -3.10 14.28
C PRO A 164 -16.41 -4.12 15.35
N LEU A 165 -15.48 -4.93 15.84
CA LEU A 165 -15.73 -5.96 16.84
C LEU A 165 -15.03 -5.64 18.15
N SER A 166 -15.54 -6.16 19.27
CA SER A 166 -15.04 -5.88 20.62
C SER A 166 -13.63 -6.42 20.88
N GLY A 167 -13.19 -7.45 20.13
CA GLY A 167 -11.93 -8.13 20.34
C GLY A 167 -11.94 -9.13 21.48
N THR A 168 -13.11 -9.51 21.95
CA THR A 168 -13.29 -10.59 22.96
C THR A 168 -13.12 -11.97 22.27
N LYS A 169 -13.05 -13.04 23.07
CA LYS A 169 -12.87 -14.39 22.54
C LYS A 169 -14.02 -14.84 21.63
N GLU A 170 -15.20 -14.31 21.85
CA GLU A 170 -16.43 -14.64 21.15
C GLU A 170 -16.73 -13.72 19.95
N GLU A 171 -15.99 -12.59 19.86
CA GLU A 171 -16.30 -11.54 18.88
C GLU A 171 -15.00 -10.83 18.45
N LYS A 172 -14.21 -11.48 17.60
CA LYS A 172 -12.90 -10.96 17.21
C LYS A 172 -12.51 -11.14 15.75
N ASP A 173 -13.06 -12.11 15.06
CA ASP A 173 -12.70 -12.46 13.69
C ASP A 173 -13.88 -12.28 12.71
N ILE A 174 -13.61 -12.38 11.41
CA ILE A 174 -14.64 -12.23 10.37
C ILE A 174 -15.71 -13.30 10.42
N SER A 175 -15.36 -14.50 10.90
CA SER A 175 -16.36 -15.57 11.09
C SER A 175 -17.33 -15.22 12.22
N ASP A 176 -16.84 -14.60 13.30
CA ASP A 176 -17.68 -14.11 14.38
C ASP A 176 -18.55 -12.94 13.91
N TYR A 177 -18.04 -12.07 13.04
CA TYR A 177 -18.81 -10.99 12.41
C TYR A 177 -20.04 -11.52 11.66
N PHE A 178 -19.86 -12.53 10.80
CA PHE A 178 -20.98 -13.17 10.09
C PHE A 178 -21.89 -13.99 11.02
N LYS A 179 -21.32 -14.66 12.02
CA LYS A 179 -22.09 -15.38 13.04
C LYS A 179 -23.01 -14.45 13.85
N ALA A 180 -22.63 -13.21 14.06
CA ALA A 180 -23.44 -12.18 14.72
C ALA A 180 -24.65 -11.73 13.88
N GLY A 181 -24.80 -12.23 12.64
CA GLY A 181 -25.93 -11.94 11.74
C GLY A 181 -25.64 -10.86 10.70
N ASN A 182 -24.41 -10.32 10.64
CA ASN A 182 -24.05 -9.41 9.58
C ASN A 182 -24.01 -10.13 8.23
N THR A 183 -24.45 -9.45 7.20
CA THR A 183 -24.57 -10.00 5.85
C THR A 183 -23.32 -9.71 5.00
N ARG A 184 -23.29 -10.30 3.81
CA ARG A 184 -22.30 -9.96 2.78
C ARG A 184 -22.36 -8.47 2.41
N GLU A 185 -23.55 -7.92 2.33
CA GLU A 185 -23.82 -6.53 1.98
C GLU A 185 -23.30 -5.57 3.06
N ASP A 186 -23.46 -5.93 4.34
CA ASP A 186 -22.90 -5.16 5.46
C ASP A 186 -21.39 -5.12 5.41
N PHE A 187 -20.73 -6.25 5.14
CA PHE A 187 -19.28 -6.32 5.00
C PHE A 187 -18.79 -5.55 3.76
N LEU A 188 -19.51 -5.63 2.63
CA LEU A 188 -19.18 -4.85 1.43
C LEU A 188 -19.25 -3.33 1.70
N LYS A 189 -20.29 -2.87 2.40
CA LYS A 189 -20.44 -1.47 2.78
C LYS A 189 -19.26 -0.99 3.63
N LEU A 190 -18.91 -1.74 4.67
CA LEU A 190 -17.75 -1.46 5.52
C LEU A 190 -16.45 -1.43 4.71
N PHE A 191 -16.27 -2.34 3.77
CA PHE A 191 -15.08 -2.41 2.93
C PHE A 191 -15.00 -1.23 1.94
N ILE A 192 -16.12 -0.81 1.35
CA ILE A 192 -16.19 0.38 0.48
C ILE A 192 -15.82 1.63 1.28
N GLU A 193 -16.41 1.84 2.45
CA GLU A 193 -16.06 2.95 3.34
C GLU A 193 -14.56 2.96 3.70
N PHE A 194 -13.99 1.79 3.94
CA PHE A 194 -12.55 1.66 4.17
C PHE A 194 -11.72 2.09 2.95
N LEU A 195 -12.08 1.68 1.74
CA LEU A 195 -11.39 2.07 0.52
C LEU A 195 -11.52 3.58 0.25
N ASP A 196 -12.70 4.15 0.43
CA ASP A 196 -12.95 5.58 0.27
C ASP A 196 -12.08 6.40 1.23
N ASN A 197 -11.98 5.99 2.48
CA ASN A 197 -11.11 6.63 3.47
C ASN A 197 -9.62 6.47 3.11
N LEU A 198 -9.21 5.29 2.62
CA LEU A 198 -7.83 5.00 2.25
C LEU A 198 -7.34 5.90 1.11
N TYR A 199 -8.21 6.21 0.15
CA TYR A 199 -7.88 7.00 -1.04
C TYR A 199 -8.32 8.47 -0.95
N SER A 200 -8.96 8.89 0.14
CA SER A 200 -9.48 10.25 0.31
C SER A 200 -8.41 11.34 0.12
N ASP A 201 -7.24 11.19 0.73
CA ASP A 201 -6.15 12.16 0.61
C ASP A 201 -5.61 12.24 -0.81
N THR A 202 -5.51 11.09 -1.49
CA THR A 202 -5.10 11.03 -2.90
C THR A 202 -6.13 11.70 -3.81
N LEU A 203 -7.42 11.49 -3.57
CA LEU A 203 -8.50 12.13 -4.32
C LEU A 203 -8.53 13.65 -4.09
N ILE A 204 -8.30 14.12 -2.87
CA ILE A 204 -8.17 15.54 -2.54
C ILE A 204 -7.00 16.16 -3.31
N MET A 205 -5.84 15.49 -3.30
CA MET A 205 -4.66 15.93 -4.05
C MET A 205 -4.94 15.97 -5.56
N LEU A 206 -5.56 14.95 -6.13
CA LEU A 206 -5.94 14.92 -7.55
C LEU A 206 -6.93 16.03 -7.91
N LYS A 207 -7.94 16.28 -7.06
CA LYS A 207 -8.88 17.40 -7.26
C LYS A 207 -8.17 18.76 -7.26
N SER A 208 -7.15 18.95 -6.44
CA SER A 208 -6.36 20.18 -6.43
C SER A 208 -5.55 20.39 -7.71
N CYS A 209 -5.29 19.33 -8.47
CA CYS A 209 -4.60 19.36 -9.76
C CYS A 209 -5.57 19.44 -10.96
N GLU A 210 -6.88 19.36 -10.72
CA GLU A 210 -7.89 19.42 -11.76
C GLU A 210 -7.91 20.81 -12.42
N ILE A 211 -7.92 20.85 -13.75
CA ILE A 211 -8.03 22.10 -14.51
C ILE A 211 -9.52 22.39 -14.73
N ASP A 212 -9.99 23.46 -14.13
CA ASP A 212 -11.34 23.97 -14.39
C ASP A 212 -11.36 24.78 -15.69
N PHE A 213 -11.85 24.18 -16.76
CA PHE A 213 -11.95 24.84 -18.06
C PHE A 213 -13.00 25.98 -18.10
N ASN A 214 -13.94 26.01 -17.16
CA ASN A 214 -14.92 27.09 -17.04
C ASN A 214 -14.35 28.31 -16.30
N ASN A 215 -13.27 28.09 -15.54
CA ASN A 215 -12.63 29.15 -14.76
C ASN A 215 -11.09 29.06 -14.94
N PRO A 216 -10.58 29.40 -16.12
CA PRO A 216 -9.18 29.25 -16.46
C PRO A 216 -8.32 30.13 -15.55
N PRO A 217 -7.13 29.66 -15.13
CA PRO A 217 -6.22 30.44 -14.31
C PRO A 217 -5.76 31.72 -15.04
N ALA A 218 -5.46 32.77 -14.28
CA ALA A 218 -4.90 33.98 -14.82
C ALA A 218 -3.61 33.69 -15.61
N LYS A 219 -3.40 34.39 -16.70
CA LYS A 219 -2.16 34.26 -17.50
C LYS A 219 -0.94 34.51 -16.62
N ALA A 220 0.03 33.62 -16.67
CA ALA A 220 1.27 33.76 -15.93
C ALA A 220 2.02 35.04 -16.43
N GLN A 221 2.55 35.81 -15.47
CA GLN A 221 3.34 37.00 -15.79
C GLN A 221 4.63 36.60 -16.52
N VAL A 222 4.89 37.22 -17.68
CA VAL A 222 6.14 37.04 -18.41
C VAL A 222 7.25 37.71 -17.62
N ILE A 223 8.33 37.00 -17.35
CA ILE A 223 9.51 37.51 -16.65
C ILE A 223 10.67 37.68 -17.60
N ILE A 224 10.81 36.82 -18.58
CA ILE A 224 11.90 36.80 -19.56
C ILE A 224 11.29 36.69 -20.94
N SER A 225 11.70 37.57 -21.88
CA SER A 225 11.30 37.49 -23.27
C SER A 225 12.45 37.85 -24.22
N ALA A 226 12.36 37.41 -25.47
CA ALA A 226 13.22 37.85 -26.57
C ALA A 226 12.31 38.48 -27.61
N GLY A 227 12.37 39.82 -27.70
CA GLY A 227 11.34 40.57 -28.43
C GLY A 227 9.95 40.28 -27.90
N ASP A 228 9.02 39.98 -28.78
CA ASP A 228 7.62 39.62 -28.39
C ASP A 228 7.42 38.16 -27.96
N VAL A 229 8.47 37.34 -27.95
CA VAL A 229 8.40 35.94 -27.61
C VAL A 229 8.67 35.71 -26.12
N PRO A 230 7.70 35.28 -25.33
CA PRO A 230 7.91 34.93 -23.94
C PRO A 230 8.76 33.66 -23.81
N LEU A 231 9.88 33.73 -23.07
CA LEU A 231 10.79 32.64 -22.81
C LEU A 231 10.61 32.05 -21.42
N GLY A 232 10.31 32.89 -20.43
CA GLY A 232 10.11 32.49 -19.05
C GLY A 232 8.97 33.24 -18.39
N THR A 233 8.11 32.51 -17.70
CA THR A 233 6.96 33.06 -16.97
C THR A 233 7.02 32.71 -15.49
N GLN A 234 6.36 33.49 -14.66
CA GLN A 234 6.30 33.22 -13.22
C GLN A 234 5.70 31.86 -12.95
N GLY A 235 6.36 31.05 -12.08
CA GLY A 235 5.91 29.72 -11.69
C GLY A 235 6.30 28.60 -12.65
N ASN A 236 7.02 28.87 -13.73
CA ASN A 236 7.48 27.87 -14.68
C ASN A 236 8.99 27.65 -14.63
N LEU A 237 9.44 26.50 -15.10
CA LEU A 237 10.84 26.18 -15.31
C LEU A 237 11.23 26.56 -16.74
N PHE A 238 12.39 27.21 -16.88
CA PHE A 238 12.99 27.56 -18.14
C PHE A 238 14.37 26.92 -18.26
N GLY A 239 14.63 26.22 -19.34
CA GLY A 239 15.87 25.49 -19.59
C GLY A 239 16.69 26.12 -20.71
N ILE A 240 18.02 26.29 -20.48
CA ILE A 240 18.97 26.69 -21.51
C ILE A 240 19.89 25.53 -21.81
N THR A 241 19.93 25.08 -23.05
CA THR A 241 20.81 24.00 -23.50
C THR A 241 21.79 24.46 -24.53
N GLY A 242 22.93 23.82 -24.61
CA GLY A 242 23.97 24.17 -25.61
C GLY A 242 25.26 23.39 -25.32
N GLY A 243 26.10 23.23 -26.32
CA GLY A 243 27.40 22.58 -26.20
C GLY A 243 28.35 23.28 -25.23
N GLU A 244 29.51 22.71 -24.98
CA GLU A 244 30.57 23.32 -24.21
C GLU A 244 31.10 24.58 -24.93
N GLY A 245 31.44 25.66 -24.18
CA GLY A 245 31.95 26.88 -24.73
C GLY A 245 30.94 27.80 -25.45
N THR A 246 29.64 27.44 -25.53
CA THR A 246 28.61 28.22 -26.25
C THR A 246 28.13 29.47 -25.51
N GLY A 247 28.68 29.79 -24.34
CA GLY A 247 28.36 31.02 -23.60
C GLY A 247 27.13 30.91 -22.68
N LYS A 248 26.60 29.72 -22.37
CA LYS A 248 25.44 29.53 -21.46
C LYS A 248 25.56 30.31 -20.15
N SER A 249 26.72 30.17 -19.48
CA SER A 249 26.97 30.86 -18.19
C SER A 249 26.97 32.38 -18.33
N ASN A 250 27.47 32.93 -19.45
CA ASN A 250 27.44 34.36 -19.71
C ASN A 250 26.01 34.85 -19.98
N TYR A 251 25.20 34.04 -20.68
CA TYR A 251 23.80 34.31 -20.93
C TYR A 251 22.96 34.30 -19.63
N ILE A 252 23.21 33.32 -18.75
CA ILE A 252 22.61 33.29 -17.41
C ILE A 252 23.03 34.47 -16.57
N ALA A 253 24.32 34.88 -16.62
CA ALA A 253 24.82 36.05 -15.90
C ALA A 253 24.15 37.36 -16.39
N ALA A 254 23.89 37.49 -17.68
CA ALA A 254 23.17 38.63 -18.25
C ALA A 254 21.70 38.67 -17.76
N MET A 255 21.00 37.53 -17.73
CA MET A 255 19.65 37.46 -17.18
C MET A 255 19.62 37.83 -15.69
N LEU A 256 20.53 37.30 -14.90
CA LEU A 256 20.61 37.58 -13.47
C LEU A 256 20.95 39.07 -13.22
N ALA A 257 21.83 39.63 -14.02
CA ALA A 257 22.14 41.08 -13.95
C ALA A 257 20.88 41.92 -14.19
N GLY A 258 20.07 41.59 -15.20
CA GLY A 258 18.77 42.21 -15.44
C GLY A 258 17.76 42.06 -14.29
N CYS A 259 17.81 40.93 -13.56
CA CYS A 259 16.96 40.74 -12.40
C CYS A 259 17.34 41.54 -11.15
N ILE A 260 18.62 41.88 -10.99
CA ILE A 260 19.15 42.59 -9.81
C ILE A 260 19.46 44.07 -10.03
N CYS A 261 19.47 44.51 -11.28
CA CYS A 261 19.73 45.93 -11.59
C CYS A 261 18.65 46.85 -11.00
N GLN A 262 18.99 48.12 -10.85
CA GLN A 262 18.01 49.14 -10.45
C GLN A 262 17.04 49.39 -11.62
N PRO A 263 15.75 49.67 -11.35
CA PRO A 263 14.72 49.82 -12.39
C PRO A 263 15.02 50.90 -13.44
N ASP A 264 15.82 51.88 -13.10
CA ASP A 264 16.10 53.07 -13.93
C ASP A 264 17.42 52.94 -14.72
N LYS A 265 18.11 51.78 -14.63
CA LYS A 265 19.38 51.54 -15.33
C LYS A 265 19.19 50.59 -16.49
N GLU A 266 19.78 50.97 -17.62
CA GLU A 266 19.94 50.03 -18.73
C GLU A 266 21.08 49.04 -18.44
N VAL A 267 20.79 47.76 -18.57
CA VAL A 267 21.76 46.67 -18.40
C VAL A 267 21.84 45.93 -19.72
N ASP A 268 23.06 45.64 -20.16
CA ASP A 268 23.26 44.72 -21.28
C ASP A 268 22.87 43.30 -20.91
N THR A 269 21.68 42.89 -21.32
CA THR A 269 21.07 41.57 -21.12
C THR A 269 21.25 40.65 -22.34
N LEU A 270 22.13 41.01 -23.27
CA LEU A 270 22.37 40.24 -24.50
C LEU A 270 21.11 40.08 -25.37
N GLY A 271 20.28 41.13 -25.43
CA GLY A 271 19.07 41.16 -26.25
C GLY A 271 17.83 40.47 -25.60
N ILE A 272 17.94 40.09 -24.34
CA ILE A 272 16.79 39.57 -23.58
C ILE A 272 16.14 40.68 -22.79
N GLN A 273 14.82 40.68 -22.78
CA GLN A 273 14.04 41.58 -21.92
C GLN A 273 13.72 40.87 -20.60
N ILE A 274 14.06 41.52 -19.50
CA ILE A 274 13.84 41.01 -18.15
C ILE A 274 12.87 41.95 -17.43
N THR A 275 11.79 41.39 -16.87
CA THR A 275 10.89 42.17 -16.02
C THR A 275 11.59 42.59 -14.75
N ALA A 276 11.61 43.90 -14.45
CA ALA A 276 12.25 44.45 -13.27
C ALA A 276 11.76 43.82 -11.98
N ASN A 277 12.69 43.47 -11.09
CA ASN A 277 12.39 42.91 -9.75
C ASN A 277 12.00 44.05 -8.77
N SER A 278 10.91 44.75 -9.07
CA SER A 278 10.44 45.90 -8.30
C SER A 278 10.14 45.55 -6.82
N LYS A 279 9.80 44.32 -6.54
CA LYS A 279 9.53 43.79 -5.17
C LYS A 279 10.80 43.39 -4.42
N ARG A 280 11.98 43.52 -5.01
CA ARG A 280 13.28 43.14 -4.44
C ARG A 280 13.28 41.70 -3.86
N LYS A 281 12.67 40.76 -4.58
CA LYS A 281 12.73 39.34 -4.22
C LYS A 281 14.16 38.83 -4.35
N ALA A 282 14.54 37.84 -3.53
CA ALA A 282 15.84 37.22 -3.62
C ALA A 282 16.03 36.51 -4.96
N VAL A 283 17.22 36.67 -5.54
CA VAL A 283 17.68 35.96 -6.72
C VAL A 283 18.76 35.00 -6.27
N LEU A 284 18.57 33.69 -6.54
CA LEU A 284 19.47 32.65 -6.10
C LEU A 284 20.18 32.02 -7.29
N LEU A 285 21.51 31.92 -7.21
CA LEU A 285 22.35 31.20 -8.17
C LEU A 285 22.94 29.98 -7.49
N TYR A 286 22.61 28.80 -7.98
CA TYR A 286 23.23 27.55 -7.58
C TYR A 286 24.17 27.06 -8.68
N ASP A 287 25.44 26.90 -8.37
CA ASP A 287 26.45 26.37 -9.28
C ASP A 287 27.05 25.09 -8.68
N THR A 288 27.01 23.99 -9.44
CA THR A 288 27.47 22.66 -9.01
C THR A 288 28.67 22.17 -9.83
N GLU A 289 29.13 22.95 -10.80
CA GLU A 289 30.16 22.50 -11.75
C GLU A 289 31.48 23.31 -11.62
N GLN A 290 31.40 24.57 -11.19
CA GLN A 290 32.56 25.48 -11.21
C GLN A 290 33.30 25.46 -9.87
N SER A 291 34.63 25.71 -9.97
CA SER A 291 35.42 25.96 -8.77
C SER A 291 35.01 27.29 -8.11
N GLU A 292 35.27 27.42 -6.81
CA GLU A 292 34.96 28.64 -6.04
C GLU A 292 35.60 29.90 -6.66
N VAL A 293 36.84 29.80 -7.14
CA VAL A 293 37.54 30.91 -7.81
C VAL A 293 36.84 31.35 -9.09
N GLN A 294 36.39 30.36 -9.89
CA GLN A 294 35.69 30.66 -11.14
C GLN A 294 34.30 31.23 -10.87
N LEU A 295 33.58 30.69 -9.88
CA LEU A 295 32.29 31.21 -9.46
C LEU A 295 32.40 32.65 -8.96
N PHE A 296 33.40 32.96 -8.12
CA PHE A 296 33.69 34.32 -7.65
C PHE A 296 33.89 35.28 -8.81
N LYS A 297 34.70 34.92 -9.81
CA LYS A 297 34.93 35.74 -11.01
C LYS A 297 33.64 35.99 -11.79
N ASN A 298 32.84 34.93 -11.98
CA ASN A 298 31.59 35.04 -12.72
C ASN A 298 30.56 35.93 -11.99
N VAL A 299 30.42 35.77 -10.67
CA VAL A 299 29.54 36.62 -9.85
C VAL A 299 30.05 38.06 -9.82
N SER A 300 31.37 38.32 -9.75
CA SER A 300 31.94 39.66 -9.81
C SER A 300 31.63 40.34 -11.14
N ASN A 301 31.73 39.63 -12.26
CA ASN A 301 31.38 40.13 -13.59
C ASN A 301 29.88 40.42 -13.72
N LEU A 302 29.02 39.52 -13.16
CA LEU A 302 27.58 39.73 -13.10
C LEU A 302 27.23 41.01 -12.34
N LEU A 303 27.81 41.22 -11.16
CA LEU A 303 27.59 42.41 -10.33
C LEU A 303 28.12 43.68 -11.00
N ALA A 304 29.22 43.60 -11.71
CA ALA A 304 29.74 44.72 -12.51
C ALA A 304 28.81 45.10 -13.67
N ARG A 305 28.18 44.11 -14.31
CA ARG A 305 27.18 44.31 -15.38
C ARG A 305 25.88 44.93 -14.84
N ALA A 306 25.47 44.60 -13.60
CA ALA A 306 24.25 45.13 -12.98
C ALA A 306 24.38 46.55 -12.39
N LYS A 307 25.58 47.09 -12.33
CA LYS A 307 25.86 48.47 -11.85
C LYS A 307 25.67 49.51 -12.96
#